data_cef3c859621f3453915c6f8dc2042def
#
_entry.id   cef3c859621f3453915c6f8dc2042def
#
_cell.length_a   1.000
_cell.length_b   1.000
_cell.length_c   1.000
_cell.angle_alpha   90.00
_cell.angle_beta   90.00
_cell.angle_gamma   90.00
#
_symmetry.space_group_name_H-M   'P 1'
#
loop_
_entity.id
_entity.type
_entity.pdbx_description
1 polymer ?
#
loop_
_entity_poly.entity_id
_entity_poly.type
_entity_poly.pdbx_seq_one_letter_code
_entity_poly.pdbx_strand_id
1 'polypeptide(L)'
;MKLFFVTDLHGSEICWKKFLNAGAFYQADAVILGGDITGKAMVPIVQRPNGSWEASLQDHRETLETSGEVDEFRKRVMNRGYYPIQVSEEEYRALQADADLVDKRFKEVMLEGTERWIAMAEEKLAGTGIRVIACPANDDMFEIDDLLAGARVVETGDEEHPIQLDSYTMVSMG
;
A
#
# COMPACT_ATOMS: atom_id res chain seq x y z
N MET A 1 20.68 -17.21 9.78
CA MET A 1 19.61 -16.24 9.46
C MET A 1 18.39 -16.94 8.88
N LYS A 2 17.19 -16.61 9.34
CA LYS A 2 15.90 -17.13 8.84
C LYS A 2 15.16 -15.99 8.14
N LEU A 3 14.78 -16.19 6.90
CA LEU A 3 14.10 -15.19 6.06
C LEU A 3 12.65 -15.59 5.83
N PHE A 4 11.75 -14.62 5.85
CA PHE A 4 10.38 -14.75 5.37
C PHE A 4 10.24 -13.87 4.12
N PHE A 5 9.92 -14.49 2.99
CA PHE A 5 9.82 -13.81 1.70
C PHE A 5 8.39 -13.89 1.16
N VAL A 6 7.92 -12.77 0.64
CA VAL A 6 6.68 -12.66 -0.15
C VAL A 6 6.88 -11.67 -1.29
N THR A 7 5.97 -11.68 -2.24
CA THR A 7 5.85 -10.72 -3.33
C THR A 7 4.37 -10.45 -3.63
N ASP A 8 4.06 -9.51 -4.50
CA ASP A 8 2.72 -9.28 -5.06
C ASP A 8 1.65 -8.95 -4.03
N LEU A 9 1.89 -8.00 -3.13
CA LEU A 9 0.86 -7.54 -2.19
C LEU A 9 -0.20 -6.66 -2.85
N HIS A 10 0.18 -5.98 -3.95
CA HIS A 10 -0.71 -5.15 -4.76
C HIS A 10 -1.61 -4.23 -3.92
N GLY A 11 -1.02 -3.48 -2.98
CA GLY A 11 -1.74 -2.52 -2.14
C GLY A 11 -2.64 -3.12 -1.06
N SER A 12 -2.63 -4.45 -0.86
CA SER A 12 -3.49 -5.10 0.13
C SER A 12 -3.03 -4.86 1.56
N GLU A 13 -3.74 -3.98 2.29
CA GLU A 13 -3.38 -3.62 3.67
C GLU A 13 -3.44 -4.81 4.63
N ILE A 14 -4.37 -5.75 4.43
CA ILE A 14 -4.41 -6.95 5.25
C ILE A 14 -3.20 -7.85 5.00
N CYS A 15 -2.71 -7.92 3.74
CA CYS A 15 -1.51 -8.68 3.41
C CYS A 15 -0.26 -8.01 3.99
N TRP A 16 -0.16 -6.68 3.92
CA TRP A 16 0.90 -5.91 4.58
C TRP A 16 0.95 -6.17 6.09
N LYS A 17 -0.18 -6.08 6.77
CA LYS A 17 -0.27 -6.38 8.20
C LYS A 17 0.15 -7.82 8.53
N LYS A 18 -0.20 -8.80 7.70
CA LYS A 18 0.24 -10.20 7.85
C LYS A 18 1.74 -10.34 7.61
N PHE A 19 2.28 -9.66 6.60
CA PHE A 19 3.71 -9.61 6.31
C PHE A 19 4.51 -9.09 7.49
N LEU A 20 4.12 -7.95 8.08
CA LEU A 20 4.78 -7.41 9.27
C LEU A 20 4.67 -8.35 10.48
N ASN A 21 3.57 -9.10 10.61
CA ASN A 21 3.39 -10.09 11.69
C ASN A 21 4.25 -11.35 11.48
N ALA A 22 4.60 -11.67 10.25
CA ALA A 22 5.28 -12.91 9.91
C ALA A 22 6.65 -13.03 10.58
N GLY A 23 7.37 -11.92 10.74
CA GLY A 23 8.67 -11.90 11.41
C GLY A 23 8.61 -12.53 12.80
N ALA A 24 7.74 -12.03 13.66
CA ALA A 24 7.56 -12.57 15.00
C ALA A 24 6.94 -13.98 14.99
N PHE A 25 5.91 -14.19 14.17
CA PHE A 25 5.18 -15.48 14.11
C PHE A 25 6.08 -16.63 13.70
N TYR A 26 6.91 -16.44 12.68
CA TYR A 26 7.83 -17.46 12.18
C TYR A 26 9.21 -17.40 12.81
N GLN A 27 9.46 -16.47 13.74
CA GLN A 27 10.78 -16.22 14.32
C GLN A 27 11.84 -16.00 13.20
N ALA A 28 11.50 -15.13 12.25
CA ALA A 28 12.39 -14.75 11.17
C ALA A 28 13.27 -13.56 11.59
N ASP A 29 14.51 -13.56 11.13
CA ASP A 29 15.44 -12.46 11.34
C ASP A 29 15.15 -11.29 10.39
N ALA A 30 14.59 -11.59 9.21
CA ALA A 30 14.14 -10.58 8.25
C ALA A 30 12.87 -11.00 7.53
N VAL A 31 12.03 -10.01 7.21
CA VAL A 31 10.87 -10.14 6.32
C VAL A 31 11.16 -9.34 5.05
N ILE A 32 10.95 -9.97 3.90
CA ILE A 32 11.32 -9.43 2.58
C ILE A 32 10.08 -9.41 1.69
N LEU A 33 9.79 -8.23 1.15
CA LEU A 33 8.78 -8.01 0.09
C LEU A 33 9.53 -7.73 -1.22
N GLY A 34 9.42 -8.65 -2.16
CA GLY A 34 10.21 -8.68 -3.39
C GLY A 34 9.53 -8.03 -4.59
N GLY A 35 8.67 -7.06 -4.38
CA GLY A 35 8.04 -6.28 -5.44
C GLY A 35 6.52 -6.34 -5.49
N ASP A 36 5.95 -5.59 -6.42
CA ASP A 36 4.52 -5.40 -6.62
C ASP A 36 3.81 -4.98 -5.33
N ILE A 37 4.38 -3.92 -4.73
CA ILE A 37 4.00 -3.38 -3.42
C ILE A 37 2.64 -2.69 -3.52
N THR A 38 2.48 -1.85 -4.56
CA THR A 38 1.39 -0.87 -4.67
C THR A 38 0.14 -1.44 -5.34
N GLY A 39 -1.01 -0.83 -5.02
CA GLY A 39 -2.29 -1.17 -5.65
C GLY A 39 -2.44 -0.49 -7.01
N LYS A 40 -3.40 -0.96 -7.80
CA LYS A 40 -3.53 -0.58 -9.23
C LYS A 40 -4.73 0.31 -9.55
N ALA A 41 -5.60 0.61 -8.60
CA ALA A 41 -6.81 1.37 -8.90
C ALA A 41 -7.38 2.12 -7.69
N MET A 42 -8.08 3.21 -7.97
CA MET A 42 -8.90 3.94 -7.00
C MET A 42 -10.33 3.42 -7.00
N VAL A 43 -10.97 3.50 -5.83
CA VAL A 43 -12.41 3.23 -5.65
C VAL A 43 -13.07 4.49 -5.13
N PRO A 44 -13.87 5.19 -5.96
CA PRO A 44 -14.58 6.38 -5.54
C PRO A 44 -15.72 6.05 -4.57
N ILE A 45 -15.84 6.86 -3.53
CA ILE A 45 -16.95 6.92 -2.57
C ILE A 45 -17.56 8.30 -2.76
N VAL A 46 -18.65 8.37 -3.53
CA VAL A 46 -19.23 9.63 -4.04
C VAL A 46 -20.28 10.14 -3.07
N GLN A 47 -20.07 11.33 -2.52
CA GLN A 47 -21.05 11.99 -1.66
C GLN A 47 -22.25 12.50 -2.48
N ARG A 48 -23.46 12.20 -2.01
CA ARG A 48 -24.71 12.60 -2.63
C ARG A 48 -25.31 13.84 -1.93
N PRO A 49 -26.17 14.63 -2.63
CA PRO A 49 -26.79 15.82 -2.03
C PRO A 49 -27.66 15.53 -0.80
N ASN A 50 -28.17 14.32 -0.66
CA ASN A 50 -28.96 13.91 0.51
C ASN A 50 -28.09 13.53 1.73
N GLY A 51 -26.75 13.61 1.62
CA GLY A 51 -25.81 13.30 2.69
C GLY A 51 -25.33 11.85 2.74
N SER A 52 -25.89 10.95 1.94
CA SER A 52 -25.39 9.58 1.79
C SER A 52 -24.18 9.52 0.85
N TRP A 53 -23.56 8.35 0.76
CA TRP A 53 -22.47 8.07 -0.20
C TRP A 53 -22.83 6.85 -1.05
N GLU A 54 -22.41 6.89 -2.31
CA GLU A 54 -22.46 5.74 -3.19
C GLU A 54 -21.06 5.27 -3.56
N ALA A 55 -20.86 3.96 -3.53
CA ALA A 55 -19.60 3.35 -3.90
C ALA A 55 -19.85 2.01 -4.61
N SER A 56 -18.85 1.56 -5.37
CA SER A 56 -18.89 0.25 -6.02
C SER A 56 -17.55 -0.46 -5.83
N LEU A 57 -17.61 -1.73 -5.44
CA LEU A 57 -16.44 -2.58 -5.30
C LEU A 57 -16.71 -3.94 -5.93
N GLN A 58 -15.94 -4.28 -6.99
CA GLN A 58 -16.10 -5.55 -7.70
C GLN A 58 -17.56 -5.81 -8.16
N ASP A 59 -18.14 -4.86 -8.90
CA ASP A 59 -19.52 -4.88 -9.43
C ASP A 59 -20.64 -4.84 -8.37
N HIS A 60 -20.31 -4.78 -7.09
CA HIS A 60 -21.24 -4.54 -6.00
C HIS A 60 -21.37 -3.05 -5.71
N ARG A 61 -22.54 -2.48 -6.04
CA ARG A 61 -22.89 -1.10 -5.70
C ARG A 61 -23.54 -1.06 -4.33
N GLU A 62 -23.10 -0.12 -3.50
CA GLU A 62 -23.59 0.07 -2.13
C GLU A 62 -23.95 1.55 -1.91
N THR A 63 -25.00 1.80 -1.14
CA THR A 63 -25.31 3.11 -0.56
C THR A 63 -24.92 3.06 0.92
N LEU A 64 -24.16 4.06 1.36
CA LEU A 64 -23.64 4.18 2.72
C LEU A 64 -24.29 5.41 3.35
N GLU A 65 -24.94 5.22 4.49
CA GLU A 65 -25.75 6.26 5.13
C GLU A 65 -25.02 6.95 6.27
N THR A 66 -23.97 6.31 6.81
CA THR A 66 -23.23 6.79 7.96
C THR A 66 -21.71 6.84 7.70
N SER A 67 -21.01 7.70 8.44
CA SER A 67 -19.55 7.73 8.41
C SER A 67 -18.91 6.39 8.81
N GLY A 68 -19.55 5.66 9.74
CA GLY A 68 -19.07 4.34 10.14
C GLY A 68 -19.14 3.32 9.01
N GLU A 69 -20.20 3.34 8.19
CA GLU A 69 -20.31 2.49 6.99
C GLU A 69 -19.26 2.87 5.93
N VAL A 70 -19.00 4.16 5.77
CA VAL A 70 -17.92 4.64 4.88
C VAL A 70 -16.56 4.13 5.36
N ASP A 71 -16.27 4.20 6.65
CA ASP A 71 -14.99 3.71 7.21
C ASP A 71 -14.84 2.20 7.03
N GLU A 72 -15.91 1.43 7.25
CA GLU A 72 -15.89 -0.02 7.00
C GLU A 72 -15.73 -0.35 5.51
N PHE A 73 -16.37 0.41 4.63
CA PHE A 73 -16.17 0.25 3.19
C PHE A 73 -14.73 0.57 2.78
N ARG A 74 -14.15 1.67 3.27
CA ARG A 74 -12.74 2.03 3.05
C ARG A 74 -11.80 0.91 3.45
N LYS A 75 -12.00 0.29 4.63
CA LYS A 75 -11.20 -0.86 5.09
C LYS A 75 -11.31 -2.05 4.13
N ARG A 76 -12.51 -2.34 3.63
CA ARG A 76 -12.72 -3.42 2.65
C ARG A 76 -11.98 -3.15 1.34
N VAL A 77 -12.01 -1.90 0.87
CA VAL A 77 -11.29 -1.44 -0.32
C VAL A 77 -9.79 -1.62 -0.16
N MET A 78 -9.22 -1.08 0.93
CA MET A 78 -7.78 -1.18 1.22
C MET A 78 -7.32 -2.63 1.40
N ASN A 79 -8.13 -3.47 2.05
CA ASN A 79 -7.80 -4.89 2.23
C ASN A 79 -7.76 -5.68 0.91
N ARG A 80 -8.39 -5.16 -0.15
CA ARG A 80 -8.35 -5.73 -1.51
C ARG A 80 -7.31 -5.11 -2.43
N GLY A 81 -6.50 -4.20 -1.91
CA GLY A 81 -5.42 -3.59 -2.69
C GLY A 81 -5.84 -2.38 -3.52
N TYR A 82 -6.99 -1.78 -3.21
CA TYR A 82 -7.45 -0.57 -3.87
C TYR A 82 -7.32 0.66 -2.98
N TYR A 83 -7.34 1.84 -3.58
CA TYR A 83 -7.26 3.13 -2.86
C TYR A 83 -8.65 3.79 -2.79
N PRO A 84 -9.29 3.85 -1.60
CA PRO A 84 -10.58 4.52 -1.45
C PRO A 84 -10.39 6.03 -1.49
N ILE A 85 -11.14 6.71 -2.36
CA ILE A 85 -11.20 8.18 -2.43
C ILE A 85 -12.62 8.66 -2.13
N GLN A 86 -12.76 9.59 -1.18
CA GLN A 86 -14.02 10.28 -0.94
C GLN A 86 -14.05 11.54 -1.81
N VAL A 87 -15.11 11.68 -2.60
CA VAL A 87 -15.26 12.77 -3.58
C VAL A 87 -16.70 13.26 -3.61
N SER A 88 -16.87 14.53 -3.96
CA SER A 88 -18.18 15.08 -4.33
C SER A 88 -18.64 14.58 -5.71
N GLU A 89 -19.90 14.78 -6.06
CA GLU A 89 -20.37 14.50 -7.42
C GLU A 89 -19.65 15.32 -8.50
N GLU A 90 -19.29 16.54 -8.18
CA GLU A 90 -18.56 17.42 -9.11
C GLU A 90 -17.14 16.91 -9.35
N GLU A 91 -16.41 16.60 -8.29
CA GLU A 91 -15.06 16.00 -8.38
C GLU A 91 -15.10 14.66 -9.10
N TYR A 92 -16.10 13.82 -8.84
CA TYR A 92 -16.24 12.55 -9.53
C TYR A 92 -16.46 12.74 -11.05
N ARG A 93 -17.31 13.71 -11.45
CA ARG A 93 -17.47 14.04 -12.87
C ARG A 93 -16.21 14.58 -13.50
N ALA A 94 -15.43 15.38 -12.77
CA ALA A 94 -14.15 15.89 -13.24
C ALA A 94 -13.16 14.74 -13.48
N LEU A 95 -13.04 13.78 -12.55
CA LEU A 95 -12.23 12.58 -12.72
C LEU A 95 -12.67 11.72 -13.92
N GLN A 96 -13.99 11.61 -14.18
CA GLN A 96 -14.48 10.88 -15.36
C GLN A 96 -14.15 11.55 -16.69
N ALA A 97 -13.96 12.85 -16.70
CA ALA A 97 -13.73 13.65 -17.90
C ALA A 97 -12.24 13.89 -18.21
N ASP A 98 -11.34 13.68 -17.25
CA ASP A 98 -9.94 14.07 -17.34
C ASP A 98 -9.02 12.94 -16.81
N ALA A 99 -8.33 12.28 -17.74
CA ALA A 99 -7.41 11.19 -17.43
C ALA A 99 -6.17 11.68 -16.64
N ASP A 100 -5.67 12.88 -16.96
CA ASP A 100 -4.49 13.43 -16.26
C ASP A 100 -4.82 13.71 -14.79
N LEU A 101 -6.07 14.12 -14.51
CA LEU A 101 -6.56 14.29 -13.15
C LEU A 101 -6.66 12.95 -12.40
N VAL A 102 -7.08 11.89 -13.10
CA VAL A 102 -7.11 10.53 -12.53
C VAL A 102 -5.69 10.08 -12.17
N ASP A 103 -4.74 10.21 -13.09
CA ASP A 103 -3.36 9.79 -12.88
C ASP A 103 -2.71 10.55 -11.72
N LYS A 104 -2.92 11.86 -11.67
CA LYS A 104 -2.44 12.69 -10.56
C LYS A 104 -3.04 12.23 -9.21
N ARG A 105 -4.35 12.02 -9.16
CA ARG A 105 -5.04 11.61 -7.93
C ARG A 105 -4.64 10.21 -7.50
N PHE A 106 -4.46 9.31 -8.47
CA PHE A 106 -3.96 7.95 -8.20
C PHE A 106 -2.59 7.99 -7.55
N LYS A 107 -1.67 8.76 -8.12
CA LYS A 107 -0.31 8.94 -7.57
C LYS A 107 -0.34 9.47 -6.13
N GLU A 108 -1.15 10.50 -5.86
CA GLU A 108 -1.29 11.05 -4.51
C GLU A 108 -1.73 9.98 -3.50
N VAL A 109 -2.80 9.24 -3.76
CA VAL A 109 -3.32 8.25 -2.81
C VAL A 109 -2.44 7.00 -2.70
N MET A 110 -1.70 6.68 -3.73
CA MET A 110 -0.70 5.61 -3.71
C MET A 110 0.46 5.98 -2.79
N LEU A 111 1.00 7.20 -2.89
CA LEU A 111 2.06 7.70 -2.01
C LEU A 111 1.58 7.77 -0.55
N GLU A 112 0.39 8.35 -0.29
CA GLU A 112 -0.23 8.36 1.04
C GLU A 112 -0.39 6.94 1.62
N GLY A 113 -0.74 5.97 0.77
CA GLY A 113 -0.83 4.56 1.15
C GLY A 113 0.49 3.95 1.56
N THR A 114 1.54 4.24 0.79
CA THR A 114 2.91 3.76 1.05
C THR A 114 3.48 4.39 2.33
N GLU A 115 3.31 5.70 2.52
CA GLU A 115 3.70 6.38 3.78
C GLU A 115 3.04 5.75 5.00
N ARG A 116 1.73 5.48 4.90
CA ARG A 116 0.99 4.80 5.98
C ARG A 116 1.54 3.41 6.26
N TRP A 117 1.94 2.66 5.24
CA TRP A 117 2.53 1.33 5.40
C TRP A 117 3.90 1.39 6.05
N ILE A 118 4.74 2.35 5.66
CA ILE A 118 6.02 2.61 6.31
C ILE A 118 5.81 2.94 7.79
N ALA A 119 4.87 3.82 8.12
CA ALA A 119 4.54 4.15 9.51
C ALA A 119 4.08 2.92 10.32
N MET A 120 3.27 2.03 9.73
CA MET A 120 2.88 0.78 10.38
C MET A 120 4.09 -0.14 10.63
N ALA A 121 5.06 -0.20 9.71
CA ALA A 121 6.27 -0.98 9.90
C ALA A 121 7.13 -0.41 11.04
N GLU A 122 7.29 0.90 11.07
CA GLU A 122 8.01 1.62 12.13
C GLU A 122 7.37 1.38 13.50
N GLU A 123 6.05 1.56 13.63
CA GLU A 123 5.32 1.33 14.87
C GLU A 123 5.50 -0.10 15.37
N LYS A 124 5.45 -1.07 14.46
CA LYS A 124 5.39 -2.48 14.81
C LYS A 124 6.74 -3.13 15.03
N LEU A 125 7.74 -2.77 14.24
CA LEU A 125 9.02 -3.50 14.16
C LEU A 125 10.23 -2.71 14.66
N ALA A 126 10.09 -1.40 14.93
CA ALA A 126 11.18 -0.65 15.52
C ALA A 126 11.64 -1.28 16.87
N GLY A 127 12.94 -1.51 16.98
CA GLY A 127 13.55 -2.08 18.19
C GLY A 127 13.32 -3.59 18.42
N THR A 128 12.65 -4.28 17.50
CA THR A 128 12.44 -5.76 17.61
C THR A 128 13.66 -6.57 17.15
N GLY A 129 14.56 -5.97 16.38
CA GLY A 129 15.66 -6.67 15.73
C GLY A 129 15.28 -7.40 14.44
N ILE A 130 14.00 -7.43 14.06
CA ILE A 130 13.54 -8.00 12.80
C ILE A 130 13.73 -6.95 11.70
N ARG A 131 14.50 -7.29 10.67
CA ARG A 131 14.69 -6.42 9.51
C ARG A 131 13.49 -6.47 8.60
N VAL A 132 13.12 -5.33 8.04
CA VAL A 132 12.03 -5.20 7.04
C VAL A 132 12.66 -4.71 5.75
N ILE A 133 12.52 -5.47 4.70
CA ILE A 133 13.07 -5.14 3.39
C ILE A 133 11.91 -5.11 2.40
N ALA A 134 11.81 -4.02 1.65
CA ALA A 134 10.83 -3.86 0.58
C ALA A 134 11.50 -3.27 -0.65
N CYS A 135 11.50 -4.03 -1.73
CA CYS A 135 12.10 -3.63 -3.00
C CYS A 135 11.00 -3.49 -4.05
N PRO A 136 10.82 -2.32 -4.67
CA PRO A 136 9.89 -2.13 -5.77
C PRO A 136 10.19 -3.05 -6.96
N ALA A 137 9.17 -3.29 -7.80
CA ALA A 137 9.28 -4.05 -9.04
C ALA A 137 8.56 -3.32 -10.19
N ASN A 138 8.46 -3.97 -11.35
CA ASN A 138 7.96 -3.37 -12.59
C ASN A 138 6.52 -2.82 -12.53
N ASP A 139 5.69 -3.28 -11.61
CA ASP A 139 4.33 -2.77 -11.42
C ASP A 139 4.25 -1.58 -10.43
N ASP A 140 5.36 -1.26 -9.78
CA ASP A 140 5.43 -0.13 -8.84
C ASP A 140 5.85 1.16 -9.56
N MET A 141 5.32 2.29 -9.11
CA MET A 141 5.72 3.60 -9.63
C MET A 141 7.03 4.04 -8.97
N PHE A 142 7.94 4.62 -9.73
CA PHE A 142 9.25 5.09 -9.24
C PHE A 142 9.17 6.10 -8.08
N GLU A 143 8.03 6.77 -7.95
CA GLU A 143 7.83 7.75 -6.89
C GLU A 143 7.80 7.16 -5.48
N ILE A 144 7.65 5.84 -5.32
CA ILE A 144 7.75 5.20 -4.00
C ILE A 144 9.20 4.97 -3.55
N ASP A 145 10.16 5.02 -4.48
CA ASP A 145 11.58 4.75 -4.19
C ASP A 145 12.12 5.74 -3.15
N ASP A 146 11.84 7.04 -3.32
CA ASP A 146 12.25 8.08 -2.38
C ASP A 146 11.63 7.89 -0.99
N LEU A 147 10.37 7.43 -0.93
CA LEU A 147 9.69 7.15 0.34
C LEU A 147 10.34 5.98 1.06
N LEU A 148 10.63 4.90 0.34
CA LEU A 148 11.27 3.71 0.90
C LEU A 148 12.70 4.02 1.33
N ALA A 149 13.46 4.74 0.51
CA ALA A 149 14.83 5.15 0.83
C ALA A 149 14.90 6.09 2.06
N GLY A 150 13.86 6.89 2.29
CA GLY A 150 13.73 7.77 3.46
C GLY A 150 13.22 7.08 4.73
N ALA A 151 12.78 5.83 4.66
CA ALA A 151 12.22 5.11 5.80
C ALA A 151 13.31 4.71 6.81
N ARG A 152 12.97 4.70 8.11
CA ARG A 152 13.94 4.39 9.17
C ARG A 152 14.04 2.90 9.51
N VAL A 153 12.97 2.15 9.24
CA VAL A 153 12.85 0.74 9.61
C VAL A 153 12.74 -0.15 8.37
N VAL A 154 12.19 0.37 7.29
CA VAL A 154 12.13 -0.34 6.01
C VAL A 154 13.42 -0.08 5.25
N GLU A 155 14.12 -1.15 4.91
CA GLU A 155 15.29 -1.12 4.03
C GLU A 155 14.84 -1.35 2.60
N THR A 156 15.44 -0.67 1.64
CA THR A 156 15.28 -0.93 0.22
C THR A 156 16.63 -1.12 -0.44
N GLY A 157 16.68 -1.84 -1.54
CA GLY A 157 17.90 -2.06 -2.28
C GLY A 157 17.62 -2.37 -3.75
N ASP A 158 18.61 -2.14 -4.57
CA ASP A 158 18.61 -2.36 -6.01
C ASP A 158 19.92 -3.00 -6.48
N GLU A 159 20.23 -2.96 -7.77
CA GLU A 159 21.46 -3.49 -8.35
C GLU A 159 22.69 -2.70 -7.90
N GLU A 160 22.57 -1.39 -7.67
CA GLU A 160 23.66 -0.50 -7.27
C GLU A 160 23.81 -0.47 -5.74
N HIS A 161 22.75 -0.72 -5.01
CA HIS A 161 22.68 -0.69 -3.55
C HIS A 161 22.22 -2.04 -2.97
N PRO A 162 23.08 -3.09 -3.07
CA PRO A 162 22.71 -4.42 -2.57
C PRO A 162 22.64 -4.46 -1.04
N ILE A 163 21.74 -5.30 -0.53
CA ILE A 163 21.49 -5.45 0.91
C ILE A 163 22.29 -6.64 1.45
N GLN A 164 23.10 -6.39 2.49
CA GLN A 164 23.84 -7.47 3.17
C GLN A 164 22.93 -8.23 4.14
N LEU A 165 22.81 -9.54 3.94
CA LEU A 165 22.05 -10.47 4.76
C LEU A 165 22.97 -11.55 5.34
N ASP A 166 23.56 -11.27 6.51
CA ASP A 166 24.56 -12.16 7.15
C ASP A 166 25.74 -12.42 6.19
N SER A 167 25.96 -13.65 5.78
CA SER A 167 27.00 -14.03 4.80
C SER A 167 26.58 -13.90 3.34
N TYR A 168 25.34 -13.48 3.07
CA TYR A 168 24.77 -13.35 1.73
C TYR A 168 24.57 -11.90 1.36
N THR A 169 24.61 -11.63 0.06
CA THR A 169 24.28 -10.33 -0.51
C THR A 169 22.99 -10.48 -1.33
N MET A 170 21.96 -9.72 -0.99
CA MET A 170 20.71 -9.65 -1.74
C MET A 170 20.79 -8.52 -2.75
N VAL A 171 20.46 -8.80 -3.99
CA VAL A 171 20.27 -7.83 -5.07
C VAL A 171 18.81 -7.92 -5.51
N SER A 172 18.14 -6.78 -5.65
CA SER A 172 16.83 -6.69 -6.23
C SER A 172 16.96 -6.17 -7.67
N MET A 173 16.22 -6.79 -8.58
CA MET A 173 16.12 -6.34 -9.98
C MET A 173 14.64 -6.07 -10.24
N GLY A 174 14.31 -4.82 -10.59
CA GLY A 174 12.97 -4.35 -10.89
C GLY A 174 12.68 -4.24 -12.39
#